data_3d5ec27c6d68116bbaf858ddb8aabf9d
#
_entry.id   3d5ec27c6d68116bbaf858ddb8aabf9d
#
_cell.length_a   1.000
_cell.length_b   1.000
_cell.length_c   1.000
_cell.angle_alpha   90.00
_cell.angle_beta   90.00
_cell.angle_gamma   90.00
#
_symmetry.space_group_name_H-M   'P 1'
#
loop_
_entity.id
_entity.type
_entity.pdbx_description
1 polymer ?
#
loop_
_entity_poly.entity_id
_entity_poly.type
_entity_poly.pdbx_seq_one_letter_code
_entity_poly.pdbx_strand_id
1 'polypeptide(L)'
;MLQQKPPRRCEGTAMSAIILDLRPGLGIGPFSLGMRISEAFAQIEQQPKIYDVVHVKYYNEEPLKMDIVISFPDHGFHLCFDPWSQRLRLIEIYDVKRLQMRYSTSLIGGPATLATFIAVYALFGPTYPGVYDGERGFYTLFYPGLSFAFPIPSQYTECCHNGGVELPLEFPDGTTPVTCRVSIYDSSSGKKVGVGSLMDKASAPPLPVGSIYMEEVHVKLGEELYFTVGTQLIPFGASPQDVWTELGRPCGIHQKQVDQMVIHSASDLRPRTTVCGDYFYNYFTRGLDILFDGQTHKIKKFVLHTNYPGHSDFNSYVKCNFVIYGSDFGGSFQEVHNNKQRAITTSTKWDHVKEILGGCGRAAIQTQGYGSNPFGSTLVYGYQNIAFEVMKNGYIATITLFQS
;
A
#
# COMPACT_ATOMS: atom_id res chain seq x y z
N MET A 1 -24.75 -18.10 35.96
CA MET A 1 -25.09 -18.92 34.76
C MET A 1 -25.89 -18.05 33.81
N LEU A 2 -25.25 -17.40 32.86
CA LEU A 2 -25.89 -16.67 31.77
C LEU A 2 -25.76 -17.50 30.52
N GLN A 3 -26.90 -18.04 30.05
CA GLN A 3 -26.98 -18.81 28.83
C GLN A 3 -26.72 -17.89 27.62
N GLN A 4 -25.63 -18.13 26.92
CA GLN A 4 -25.37 -17.57 25.59
C GLN A 4 -26.32 -18.22 24.59
N LYS A 5 -27.18 -17.40 23.96
CA LYS A 5 -27.95 -17.83 22.78
C LYS A 5 -27.00 -18.11 21.61
N PRO A 6 -27.19 -19.22 20.87
CA PRO A 6 -26.41 -19.48 19.67
C PRO A 6 -26.74 -18.42 18.59
N PRO A 7 -25.78 -18.08 17.74
CA PRO A 7 -26.00 -17.11 16.65
C PRO A 7 -27.05 -17.69 15.68
N ARG A 8 -28.05 -16.88 15.33
CA ARG A 8 -29.03 -17.22 14.29
C ARG A 8 -28.27 -17.44 12.98
N ARG A 9 -28.35 -18.65 12.43
CA ARG A 9 -28.04 -18.87 11.02
C ARG A 9 -29.02 -18.02 10.21
N CYS A 10 -28.51 -16.97 9.56
CA CYS A 10 -29.23 -16.33 8.48
C CYS A 10 -29.31 -17.34 7.33
N GLU A 11 -30.52 -17.71 6.97
CA GLU A 11 -30.83 -18.52 5.79
C GLU A 11 -30.24 -17.75 4.59
N GLY A 12 -29.48 -18.50 3.76
CA GLY A 12 -28.76 -17.96 2.64
C GLY A 12 -29.67 -17.31 1.61
N THR A 13 -29.73 -16.02 1.61
CA THR A 13 -29.98 -15.28 0.37
C THR A 13 -28.82 -15.63 -0.55
N ALA A 14 -29.10 -16.34 -1.65
CA ALA A 14 -28.13 -16.61 -2.68
C ALA A 14 -27.59 -15.24 -3.13
N MET A 15 -26.35 -14.91 -2.71
CA MET A 15 -25.68 -13.69 -3.15
C MET A 15 -25.58 -13.80 -4.66
N SER A 16 -26.25 -12.91 -5.39
CA SER A 16 -26.10 -12.81 -6.83
C SER A 16 -24.61 -12.54 -7.10
N ALA A 17 -23.97 -13.42 -7.88
CA ALA A 17 -22.58 -13.26 -8.23
C ALA A 17 -22.39 -11.87 -8.83
N ILE A 18 -21.42 -11.10 -8.31
CA ILE A 18 -21.10 -9.79 -8.87
C ILE A 18 -20.51 -9.97 -10.27
N ILE A 19 -20.83 -9.05 -11.14
CA ILE A 19 -20.27 -8.99 -12.49
C ILE A 19 -19.26 -7.84 -12.53
N LEU A 20 -18.00 -8.16 -12.80
CA LEU A 20 -16.95 -7.17 -12.95
C LEU A 20 -16.42 -7.15 -14.39
N ASP A 21 -16.21 -5.95 -14.93
CA ASP A 21 -15.63 -5.76 -16.26
C ASP A 21 -14.14 -6.13 -16.25
N LEU A 22 -13.77 -7.15 -17.05
CA LEU A 22 -12.40 -7.58 -17.25
C LEU A 22 -11.74 -6.71 -18.32
N ARG A 23 -10.64 -6.06 -17.94
CA ARG A 23 -9.84 -5.20 -18.81
C ARG A 23 -8.40 -5.70 -18.80
N PRO A 24 -7.99 -6.52 -19.80
CA PRO A 24 -6.62 -7.06 -19.90
C PRO A 24 -5.57 -5.95 -19.80
N GLY A 25 -4.54 -6.15 -18.96
CA GLY A 25 -3.48 -5.19 -18.75
C GLY A 25 -3.87 -3.91 -17.99
N LEU A 26 -5.15 -3.75 -17.64
CA LEU A 26 -5.65 -2.52 -17.00
C LEU A 26 -6.31 -2.77 -15.64
N GLY A 27 -7.09 -3.85 -15.48
CA GLY A 27 -7.74 -4.12 -14.21
C GLY A 27 -9.05 -4.90 -14.32
N ILE A 28 -9.82 -4.89 -13.21
CA ILE A 28 -11.14 -5.52 -13.13
C ILE A 28 -12.12 -4.63 -12.36
N GLY A 29 -13.30 -4.39 -12.89
CA GLY A 29 -14.31 -3.54 -12.28
C GLY A 29 -13.74 -2.17 -11.88
N PRO A 30 -13.88 -1.72 -10.62
CA PRO A 30 -13.35 -0.45 -10.16
C PRO A 30 -11.84 -0.47 -9.91
N PHE A 31 -11.21 -1.65 -9.88
CA PHE A 31 -9.80 -1.81 -9.53
C PHE A 31 -8.93 -1.75 -10.78
N SER A 32 -8.07 -0.74 -10.86
CA SER A 32 -7.12 -0.54 -11.96
C SER A 32 -5.68 -0.75 -11.51
N LEU A 33 -4.86 -1.41 -12.35
CA LEU A 33 -3.43 -1.56 -12.09
C LEU A 33 -2.78 -0.18 -11.91
N GLY A 34 -1.87 -0.09 -10.96
CA GLY A 34 -1.20 1.15 -10.61
C GLY A 34 -1.96 2.07 -9.66
N MET A 35 -3.23 1.77 -9.32
CA MET A 35 -3.95 2.53 -8.31
C MET A 35 -3.28 2.39 -6.94
N ARG A 36 -3.42 3.41 -6.10
CA ARG A 36 -2.90 3.42 -4.73
C ARG A 36 -3.76 2.55 -3.83
N ILE A 37 -3.17 2.02 -2.77
CA ILE A 37 -3.92 1.20 -1.81
C ILE A 37 -5.06 1.99 -1.16
N SER A 38 -4.88 3.29 -0.91
CA SER A 38 -5.93 4.18 -0.39
C SER A 38 -7.11 4.34 -1.34
N GLU A 39 -6.86 4.36 -2.65
CA GLU A 39 -7.91 4.42 -3.67
C GLU A 39 -8.72 3.12 -3.70
N ALA A 40 -8.05 1.96 -3.54
CA ALA A 40 -8.73 0.69 -3.44
C ALA A 40 -9.64 0.61 -2.21
N PHE A 41 -9.18 1.06 -1.05
CA PHE A 41 -10.02 1.13 0.15
C PHE A 41 -11.21 2.07 -0.05
N ALA A 42 -11.02 3.23 -0.68
CA ALA A 42 -12.12 4.13 -1.00
C ALA A 42 -13.17 3.49 -1.91
N GLN A 43 -12.77 2.66 -2.89
CA GLN A 43 -13.71 1.90 -3.73
C GLN A 43 -14.49 0.84 -2.91
N ILE A 44 -13.83 0.18 -1.98
CA ILE A 44 -14.46 -0.80 -1.09
C ILE A 44 -15.50 -0.13 -0.19
N GLU A 45 -15.15 1.00 0.44
CA GLU A 45 -16.03 1.75 1.33
C GLU A 45 -17.25 2.35 0.62
N GLN A 46 -17.15 2.66 -0.67
CA GLN A 46 -18.28 3.13 -1.48
C GLN A 46 -19.32 2.03 -1.75
N GLN A 47 -18.94 0.76 -1.65
CA GLN A 47 -19.80 -0.38 -1.97
C GLN A 47 -19.82 -1.45 -0.85
N PRO A 48 -20.18 -1.08 0.40
CA PRO A 48 -20.07 -1.96 1.56
C PRO A 48 -20.98 -3.18 1.49
N LYS A 49 -22.05 -3.13 0.70
CA LYS A 49 -22.97 -4.28 0.49
C LYS A 49 -22.40 -5.32 -0.49
N ILE A 50 -21.46 -4.92 -1.34
CA ILE A 50 -20.79 -5.80 -2.30
C ILE A 50 -19.55 -6.40 -1.66
N TYR A 51 -18.74 -5.56 -1.02
CA TYR A 51 -17.48 -5.96 -0.39
C TYR A 51 -17.63 -6.04 1.13
N ASP A 52 -18.52 -6.95 1.59
CA ASP A 52 -18.85 -7.10 3.01
C ASP A 52 -17.68 -7.69 3.82
N VAL A 53 -17.01 -8.71 3.27
CA VAL A 53 -15.87 -9.35 3.90
C VAL A 53 -14.59 -9.07 3.11
N VAL A 54 -13.68 -8.34 3.74
CA VAL A 54 -12.38 -8.00 3.16
C VAL A 54 -11.27 -8.30 4.16
N HIS A 55 -10.24 -9.02 3.72
CA HIS A 55 -9.08 -9.32 4.55
C HIS A 55 -7.84 -8.61 4.01
N VAL A 56 -7.16 -7.87 4.87
CA VAL A 56 -5.86 -7.27 4.54
C VAL A 56 -4.76 -8.14 5.13
N LYS A 57 -3.86 -8.61 4.27
CA LYS A 57 -2.73 -9.48 4.64
C LYS A 57 -1.43 -8.78 4.30
N TYR A 58 -0.50 -8.82 5.22
CA TYR A 58 0.86 -8.27 5.05
C TYR A 58 1.83 -9.04 5.94
N TYR A 59 3.13 -8.93 5.65
CA TYR A 59 4.15 -9.57 6.47
C TYR A 59 4.68 -8.58 7.51
N ASN A 60 4.23 -8.73 8.76
CA ASN A 60 4.49 -7.77 9.83
C ASN A 60 5.97 -7.61 10.19
N GLU A 61 6.75 -8.70 10.19
CA GLU A 61 8.18 -8.67 10.54
C GLU A 61 9.02 -7.93 9.49
N GLU A 62 8.69 -8.10 8.22
CA GLU A 62 9.40 -7.53 7.08
C GLU A 62 8.39 -6.96 6.07
N PRO A 63 7.77 -5.81 6.36
CA PRO A 63 6.64 -5.29 5.58
C PRO A 63 7.00 -4.90 4.13
N LEU A 64 8.29 -4.82 3.79
CA LEU A 64 8.75 -4.54 2.42
C LEU A 64 9.09 -5.80 1.63
N LYS A 65 9.04 -6.99 2.24
CA LYS A 65 9.48 -8.25 1.61
C LYS A 65 8.38 -8.89 0.76
N MET A 66 7.13 -8.75 1.19
CA MET A 66 5.97 -9.37 0.54
C MET A 66 4.88 -8.34 0.26
N ASP A 67 4.06 -8.62 -0.75
CA ASP A 67 2.94 -7.77 -1.10
C ASP A 67 1.97 -7.53 0.06
N ILE A 68 1.37 -6.36 0.04
CA ILE A 68 0.16 -6.10 0.81
C ILE A 68 -1.01 -6.62 -0.03
N VAL A 69 -1.74 -7.60 0.48
CA VAL A 69 -2.82 -8.27 -0.25
C VAL A 69 -4.16 -7.90 0.36
N ILE A 70 -5.05 -7.32 -0.44
CA ILE A 70 -6.46 -7.17 -0.11
C ILE A 70 -7.21 -8.35 -0.72
N SER A 71 -7.78 -9.20 0.13
CA SER A 71 -8.45 -10.43 -0.26
C SER A 71 -9.96 -10.31 -0.12
N PHE A 72 -10.70 -10.76 -1.14
CA PHE A 72 -12.16 -10.80 -1.19
C PHE A 72 -12.61 -12.27 -1.22
N PRO A 73 -12.70 -12.94 -0.07
CA PRO A 73 -12.96 -14.37 -0.03
C PRO A 73 -14.33 -14.78 -0.59
N ASP A 74 -15.33 -13.91 -0.47
CA ASP A 74 -16.66 -14.19 -0.99
C ASP A 74 -16.73 -14.11 -2.52
N HIS A 75 -15.81 -13.37 -3.13
CA HIS A 75 -15.72 -13.19 -4.57
C HIS A 75 -14.53 -13.92 -5.23
N GLY A 76 -13.66 -14.54 -4.44
CA GLY A 76 -12.58 -15.37 -4.92
C GLY A 76 -11.45 -14.65 -5.65
N PHE A 77 -11.13 -13.40 -5.27
CA PHE A 77 -9.99 -12.67 -5.87
C PHE A 77 -9.16 -11.90 -4.85
N HIS A 78 -7.95 -11.53 -5.27
CA HIS A 78 -6.98 -10.75 -4.52
C HIS A 78 -6.52 -9.52 -5.30
N LEU A 79 -6.26 -8.44 -4.59
CA LEU A 79 -5.50 -7.29 -5.07
C LEU A 79 -4.12 -7.31 -4.41
N CYS A 80 -3.04 -7.41 -5.19
CA CYS A 80 -1.68 -7.48 -4.70
C CYS A 80 -0.98 -6.15 -4.94
N PHE A 81 -0.64 -5.45 -3.85
CA PHE A 81 0.03 -4.15 -3.88
C PHE A 81 1.51 -4.33 -3.62
N ASP A 82 2.33 -3.71 -4.45
CA ASP A 82 3.76 -3.62 -4.21
C ASP A 82 4.02 -2.97 -2.84
N PRO A 83 4.81 -3.60 -1.96
CA PRO A 83 4.96 -3.12 -0.58
C PRO A 83 5.73 -1.81 -0.47
N TRP A 84 6.58 -1.49 -1.45
CA TRP A 84 7.32 -0.25 -1.49
C TRP A 84 6.46 0.92 -1.98
N SER A 85 5.95 0.80 -3.21
CA SER A 85 5.18 1.87 -3.85
C SER A 85 3.72 1.92 -3.39
N GLN A 86 3.22 0.85 -2.75
CA GLN A 86 1.83 0.70 -2.32
C GLN A 86 0.82 0.90 -3.46
N ARG A 87 1.22 0.47 -4.66
CA ARG A 87 0.40 0.51 -5.88
C ARG A 87 0.03 -0.89 -6.34
N LEU A 88 -1.16 -1.03 -6.89
CA LEU A 88 -1.68 -2.30 -7.40
C LEU A 88 -0.84 -2.79 -8.57
N ARG A 89 -0.18 -3.93 -8.40
CA ARG A 89 0.70 -4.54 -9.42
C ARG A 89 0.13 -5.79 -10.08
N LEU A 90 -0.74 -6.49 -9.36
CA LEU A 90 -1.32 -7.75 -9.81
C LEU A 90 -2.72 -7.92 -9.23
N ILE A 91 -3.65 -8.40 -10.05
CA ILE A 91 -4.96 -8.86 -9.63
C ILE A 91 -5.04 -10.35 -9.92
N GLU A 92 -5.36 -11.15 -8.91
CA GLU A 92 -5.45 -12.60 -9.03
C GLU A 92 -6.84 -13.08 -8.66
N ILE A 93 -7.55 -13.69 -9.61
CA ILE A 93 -8.79 -14.40 -9.38
C ILE A 93 -8.41 -15.86 -9.14
N TYR A 94 -8.52 -16.32 -7.89
CA TYR A 94 -8.13 -17.66 -7.46
C TYR A 94 -9.31 -18.64 -7.39
N ASP A 95 -10.55 -18.13 -7.42
CA ASP A 95 -11.76 -18.94 -7.53
C ASP A 95 -12.69 -18.34 -8.60
N VAL A 96 -12.47 -18.78 -9.83
CA VAL A 96 -13.20 -18.29 -11.02
C VAL A 96 -14.71 -18.59 -10.96
N LYS A 97 -15.13 -19.53 -10.12
CA LYS A 97 -16.55 -19.89 -9.96
C LYS A 97 -17.34 -18.87 -9.13
N ARG A 98 -16.64 -18.09 -8.29
CA ARG A 98 -17.27 -17.08 -7.42
C ARG A 98 -17.41 -15.70 -8.07
N LEU A 99 -16.63 -15.43 -9.12
CA LEU A 99 -16.60 -14.13 -9.77
C LEU A 99 -17.05 -14.26 -11.22
N GLN A 100 -18.09 -13.53 -11.60
CA GLN A 100 -18.48 -13.40 -13.00
C GLN A 100 -17.74 -12.22 -13.63
N MET A 101 -16.94 -12.49 -14.65
CA MET A 101 -16.20 -11.50 -15.40
C MET A 101 -16.90 -11.20 -16.71
N ARG A 102 -16.97 -9.93 -17.10
CA ARG A 102 -17.49 -9.51 -18.40
C ARG A 102 -16.33 -8.97 -19.25
N TYR A 103 -16.12 -9.58 -20.40
CA TYR A 103 -15.19 -9.07 -21.40
C TYR A 103 -15.95 -8.71 -22.65
N SER A 104 -15.98 -7.42 -22.99
CA SER A 104 -16.88 -6.89 -24.03
C SER A 104 -18.35 -7.24 -23.71
N THR A 105 -18.99 -8.03 -24.55
CA THR A 105 -20.38 -8.50 -24.35
C THR A 105 -20.48 -9.91 -23.74
N SER A 106 -19.35 -10.60 -23.61
CA SER A 106 -19.32 -12.02 -23.19
C SER A 106 -19.03 -12.16 -21.70
N LEU A 107 -19.68 -13.14 -21.08
CA LEU A 107 -19.48 -13.49 -19.68
C LEU A 107 -18.53 -14.69 -19.56
N ILE A 108 -17.61 -14.63 -18.62
CA ILE A 108 -16.63 -15.67 -18.33
C ILE A 108 -16.62 -15.92 -16.81
N GLY A 109 -16.59 -17.18 -16.41
CA GLY A 109 -16.58 -17.57 -15.01
C GLY A 109 -17.90 -17.33 -14.29
N GLY A 110 -17.90 -17.47 -12.98
CA GLY A 110 -19.09 -17.40 -12.16
C GLY A 110 -19.78 -18.77 -12.01
N PRO A 111 -20.88 -18.82 -11.25
CA PRO A 111 -21.53 -20.10 -10.91
C PRO A 111 -22.23 -20.77 -12.09
N ALA A 112 -22.62 -20.01 -13.10
CA ALA A 112 -23.41 -20.51 -14.25
C ALA A 112 -22.59 -20.69 -15.54
N THR A 113 -21.39 -20.12 -15.62
CA THR A 113 -20.58 -20.14 -16.85
C THR A 113 -19.18 -20.65 -16.57
N LEU A 114 -18.84 -21.81 -17.13
CA LEU A 114 -17.51 -22.38 -16.98
C LEU A 114 -16.54 -21.65 -17.93
N ALA A 115 -15.42 -21.21 -17.39
CA ALA A 115 -14.30 -20.66 -18.16
C ALA A 115 -13.44 -21.82 -18.73
N THR A 116 -13.96 -22.51 -19.74
CA THR A 116 -13.25 -23.63 -20.40
C THR A 116 -12.12 -23.11 -21.29
N PHE A 117 -11.16 -23.97 -21.60
CA PHE A 117 -10.09 -23.66 -22.55
C PHE A 117 -10.67 -23.20 -23.90
N ILE A 118 -11.67 -23.91 -24.41
CA ILE A 118 -12.35 -23.56 -25.66
C ILE A 118 -13.00 -22.16 -25.59
N ALA A 119 -13.67 -21.84 -24.48
CA ALA A 119 -14.32 -20.54 -24.30
C ALA A 119 -13.30 -19.39 -24.25
N VAL A 120 -12.19 -19.60 -23.53
CA VAL A 120 -11.09 -18.64 -23.45
C VAL A 120 -10.46 -18.43 -24.81
N TYR A 121 -10.16 -19.51 -25.53
CA TYR A 121 -9.55 -19.46 -26.86
C TYR A 121 -10.45 -18.81 -27.90
N ALA A 122 -11.74 -19.11 -27.88
CA ALA A 122 -12.73 -18.50 -28.78
C ALA A 122 -12.88 -16.98 -28.53
N LEU A 123 -12.74 -16.54 -27.27
CA LEU A 123 -12.97 -15.15 -26.90
C LEU A 123 -11.73 -14.27 -27.07
N PHE A 124 -10.54 -14.76 -26.73
CA PHE A 124 -9.28 -14.00 -26.78
C PHE A 124 -8.44 -14.30 -28.04
N GLY A 125 -8.81 -15.32 -28.79
CA GLY A 125 -8.11 -15.75 -29.99
C GLY A 125 -6.85 -16.57 -29.71
N PRO A 126 -6.10 -16.91 -30.79
CA PRO A 126 -4.86 -17.67 -30.68
C PRO A 126 -3.76 -16.84 -30.00
N THR A 127 -2.97 -17.52 -29.19
CA THR A 127 -1.78 -16.96 -28.55
C THR A 127 -0.62 -17.93 -28.69
N TYR A 128 0.56 -17.55 -28.23
CA TYR A 128 1.68 -18.47 -28.16
C TYR A 128 1.31 -19.70 -27.30
N PRO A 129 1.92 -20.87 -27.58
CA PRO A 129 1.72 -22.04 -26.72
C PRO A 129 1.91 -21.67 -25.25
N GLY A 130 1.02 -22.19 -24.43
CA GLY A 130 1.09 -21.99 -22.98
C GLY A 130 2.30 -22.71 -22.39
N VAL A 131 2.51 -22.50 -21.13
CA VAL A 131 3.64 -23.10 -20.42
C VAL A 131 3.10 -23.97 -19.30
N TYR A 132 3.59 -25.22 -19.28
CA TYR A 132 3.27 -26.17 -18.23
C TYR A 132 4.26 -26.05 -17.07
N ASP A 133 3.74 -25.84 -15.87
CA ASP A 133 4.48 -25.87 -14.60
C ASP A 133 4.27 -27.25 -13.95
N GLY A 134 5.26 -28.12 -14.08
CA GLY A 134 5.19 -29.51 -13.58
C GLY A 134 5.20 -29.61 -12.06
N GLU A 135 5.75 -28.62 -11.34
CA GLU A 135 5.75 -28.62 -9.88
C GLU A 135 4.36 -28.32 -9.33
N ARG A 136 3.64 -27.42 -10.00
CA ARG A 136 2.30 -26.96 -9.57
C ARG A 136 1.16 -27.67 -10.31
N GLY A 137 1.44 -28.37 -11.40
CA GLY A 137 0.46 -29.08 -12.19
C GLY A 137 -0.49 -28.17 -12.99
N PHE A 138 -0.04 -26.99 -13.40
CA PHE A 138 -0.83 -26.05 -14.17
C PHE A 138 -0.26 -25.79 -15.57
N TYR A 139 -1.14 -25.73 -16.56
CA TYR A 139 -0.86 -25.18 -17.86
C TYR A 139 -1.37 -23.75 -17.95
N THR A 140 -0.50 -22.78 -18.23
CA THR A 140 -0.86 -21.35 -18.23
C THR A 140 -0.76 -20.77 -19.64
N LEU A 141 -1.87 -20.21 -20.11
CA LEU A 141 -1.92 -19.37 -21.32
C LEU A 141 -1.63 -17.93 -20.97
N PHE A 142 -0.80 -17.27 -21.76
CA PHE A 142 -0.44 -15.87 -21.60
C PHE A 142 -0.96 -15.03 -22.77
N TYR A 143 -1.72 -14.00 -22.42
CA TYR A 143 -2.12 -12.90 -23.29
C TYR A 143 -1.47 -11.60 -22.81
N PRO A 144 -1.41 -10.55 -23.62
CA PRO A 144 -0.93 -9.26 -23.14
C PRO A 144 -1.76 -8.75 -21.95
N GLY A 145 -1.14 -8.72 -20.75
CA GLY A 145 -1.77 -8.27 -19.53
C GLY A 145 -2.80 -9.20 -18.89
N LEU A 146 -2.89 -10.44 -19.35
CA LEU A 146 -3.85 -11.41 -18.84
C LEU A 146 -3.29 -12.83 -18.95
N SER A 147 -3.55 -13.68 -17.96
CA SER A 147 -3.22 -15.11 -18.06
C SER A 147 -4.32 -15.98 -17.47
N PHE A 148 -4.43 -17.18 -18.00
CA PHE A 148 -5.38 -18.22 -17.58
C PHE A 148 -4.62 -19.48 -17.23
N ALA A 149 -4.83 -20.01 -16.03
CA ALA A 149 -4.21 -21.25 -15.58
C ALA A 149 -5.25 -22.38 -15.54
N PHE A 150 -4.88 -23.50 -16.13
CA PHE A 150 -5.70 -24.71 -16.22
C PHE A 150 -5.02 -25.83 -15.43
N PRO A 151 -5.65 -26.44 -14.44
CA PRO A 151 -5.11 -27.58 -13.75
C PRO A 151 -5.10 -28.79 -14.68
N ILE A 152 -3.99 -29.49 -14.73
CA ILE A 152 -3.82 -30.70 -15.55
C ILE A 152 -3.88 -31.91 -14.61
N PRO A 153 -4.83 -32.81 -14.81
CA PRO A 153 -4.85 -34.05 -14.05
C PRO A 153 -3.57 -34.85 -14.24
N SER A 154 -3.07 -35.47 -13.17
CA SER A 154 -1.79 -36.19 -13.16
C SER A 154 -1.68 -37.27 -14.24
N GLN A 155 -2.79 -37.87 -14.63
CA GLN A 155 -2.87 -38.88 -15.69
C GLN A 155 -2.64 -38.35 -17.11
N TYR A 156 -2.71 -37.02 -17.31
CA TYR A 156 -2.54 -36.36 -18.63
C TYR A 156 -1.30 -35.47 -18.70
N THR A 157 -0.42 -35.54 -17.72
CA THR A 157 0.79 -34.68 -17.66
C THR A 157 1.76 -34.95 -18.82
N GLU A 158 1.82 -36.20 -19.29
CA GLU A 158 2.69 -36.60 -20.43
C GLU A 158 2.35 -35.81 -21.71
N CYS A 159 1.08 -35.44 -21.91
CA CYS A 159 0.65 -34.64 -23.07
C CYS A 159 1.18 -33.20 -23.04
N CYS A 160 1.63 -32.71 -21.89
CA CYS A 160 2.05 -31.31 -21.69
C CYS A 160 3.55 -31.15 -21.47
N HIS A 161 4.33 -32.24 -21.32
CA HIS A 161 5.75 -32.18 -21.00
C HIS A 161 6.65 -31.73 -22.18
N ASN A 162 6.21 -31.91 -23.42
CA ASN A 162 6.95 -31.42 -24.57
C ASN A 162 6.70 -29.95 -24.77
N GLY A 163 7.67 -29.09 -24.40
CA GLY A 163 7.57 -27.63 -24.54
C GLY A 163 7.12 -27.24 -25.96
N GLY A 164 6.02 -26.51 -26.02
CA GLY A 164 5.42 -26.04 -27.28
C GLY A 164 4.19 -26.83 -27.74
N VAL A 165 3.69 -27.79 -26.95
CA VAL A 165 2.45 -28.51 -27.26
C VAL A 165 1.28 -27.69 -26.73
N GLU A 166 0.29 -27.45 -27.60
CA GLU A 166 -0.97 -26.83 -27.20
C GLU A 166 -1.78 -27.78 -26.31
N LEU A 167 -2.50 -27.20 -25.33
CA LEU A 167 -3.42 -27.95 -24.48
C LEU A 167 -4.52 -28.57 -25.35
N PRO A 168 -4.86 -29.85 -25.20
CA PRO A 168 -5.97 -30.44 -25.96
C PRO A 168 -7.29 -29.78 -25.59
N LEU A 169 -8.19 -29.62 -26.55
CA LEU A 169 -9.54 -29.06 -26.35
C LEU A 169 -10.36 -29.91 -25.39
N GLU A 170 -10.17 -31.21 -25.47
CA GLU A 170 -10.78 -32.22 -24.58
C GLU A 170 -9.73 -33.26 -24.19
N PHE A 171 -9.79 -33.70 -22.96
CA PHE A 171 -8.98 -34.85 -22.49
C PHE A 171 -9.55 -36.16 -23.02
N PRO A 172 -8.76 -37.25 -23.00
CA PRO A 172 -9.23 -38.57 -23.49
C PRO A 172 -10.47 -39.12 -22.80
N ASP A 173 -10.81 -38.63 -21.62
CA ASP A 173 -12.04 -38.96 -20.88
C ASP A 173 -13.27 -38.10 -21.29
N GLY A 174 -13.09 -37.21 -22.28
CA GLY A 174 -14.15 -36.30 -22.74
C GLY A 174 -14.34 -35.06 -21.86
N THR A 175 -13.50 -34.84 -20.82
CA THR A 175 -13.57 -33.64 -20.00
C THR A 175 -12.81 -32.49 -20.67
N THR A 176 -13.31 -31.26 -20.49
CA THR A 176 -12.69 -30.05 -21.01
C THR A 176 -11.87 -29.36 -19.93
N PRO A 177 -10.63 -28.90 -20.19
CA PRO A 177 -9.88 -28.11 -19.23
C PRO A 177 -10.64 -26.86 -18.82
N VAL A 178 -10.77 -26.62 -17.52
CA VAL A 178 -11.47 -25.46 -16.94
C VAL A 178 -10.47 -24.58 -16.19
N THR A 179 -10.51 -23.29 -16.47
CA THR A 179 -9.65 -22.30 -15.79
C THR A 179 -9.92 -22.29 -14.29
N CYS A 180 -8.87 -22.42 -13.50
CA CYS A 180 -8.94 -22.30 -12.05
C CYS A 180 -8.42 -20.97 -11.53
N ARG A 181 -7.56 -20.28 -12.30
CA ARG A 181 -6.95 -19.01 -11.92
C ARG A 181 -6.83 -18.08 -13.12
N VAL A 182 -7.13 -16.80 -12.87
CA VAL A 182 -6.93 -15.71 -13.85
C VAL A 182 -6.07 -14.64 -13.20
N SER A 183 -5.05 -14.15 -13.90
CA SER A 183 -4.19 -13.07 -13.41
C SER A 183 -4.18 -11.92 -14.39
N ILE A 184 -4.31 -10.69 -13.84
CA ILE A 184 -4.28 -9.44 -14.59
C ILE A 184 -3.04 -8.67 -14.15
N TYR A 185 -2.17 -8.30 -15.08
CA TYR A 185 -0.88 -7.67 -14.83
C TYR A 185 -0.53 -6.66 -15.93
N ASP A 186 0.39 -5.74 -15.62
CA ASP A 186 0.86 -4.76 -16.61
C ASP A 186 1.76 -5.41 -17.66
N SER A 187 1.44 -5.18 -18.93
CA SER A 187 2.22 -5.66 -20.08
C SER A 187 2.98 -4.55 -20.80
N SER A 188 2.89 -3.30 -20.33
CA SER A 188 3.48 -2.13 -21.01
C SER A 188 5.01 -2.17 -21.06
N SER A 189 5.65 -2.87 -20.11
CA SER A 189 7.11 -2.96 -20.04
C SER A 189 7.77 -3.86 -21.08
N GLY A 190 7.00 -4.55 -21.94
CA GLY A 190 7.51 -5.47 -22.96
C GLY A 190 8.26 -6.69 -22.41
N LYS A 191 8.39 -6.83 -21.11
CA LYS A 191 9.03 -8.00 -20.48
C LYS A 191 8.13 -9.21 -20.70
N LYS A 192 8.62 -10.22 -21.41
CA LYS A 192 7.94 -11.52 -21.49
C LYS A 192 7.82 -12.07 -20.07
N VAL A 193 6.61 -12.16 -19.57
CA VAL A 193 6.33 -12.82 -18.29
C VAL A 193 6.48 -14.32 -18.56
N GLY A 194 7.63 -14.89 -18.22
CA GLY A 194 7.84 -16.34 -18.28
C GLY A 194 7.23 -17.01 -17.06
N VAL A 195 7.16 -18.32 -17.09
CA VAL A 195 6.51 -19.22 -16.11
C VAL A 195 7.02 -19.12 -14.68
N GLY A 196 8.21 -18.62 -14.48
CA GLY A 196 8.71 -18.34 -13.14
C GLY A 196 7.91 -17.18 -12.53
N SER A 197 6.91 -17.54 -11.80
CA SER A 197 6.01 -16.79 -10.94
C SER A 197 5.69 -15.35 -11.43
N LEU A 198 4.52 -15.19 -12.04
CA LEU A 198 3.86 -13.88 -12.24
C LEU A 198 3.88 -13.04 -10.95
N MET A 199 3.80 -13.72 -9.79
CA MET A 199 3.85 -13.10 -8.47
C MET A 199 5.15 -12.33 -8.24
N ASP A 200 6.30 -12.82 -8.73
CA ASP A 200 7.60 -12.18 -8.48
C ASP A 200 7.97 -11.13 -9.55
N LYS A 201 7.39 -11.22 -10.75
CA LYS A 201 7.83 -10.45 -11.92
C LYS A 201 6.88 -9.32 -12.32
N ALA A 202 5.60 -9.39 -11.93
CA ALA A 202 4.66 -8.32 -12.20
C ALA A 202 5.05 -7.07 -11.40
N SER A 203 5.07 -5.93 -12.05
CA SER A 203 5.28 -4.62 -11.41
C SER A 203 4.09 -3.71 -11.68
N ALA A 204 3.86 -2.73 -10.80
CA ALA A 204 2.86 -1.71 -11.08
C ALA A 204 3.25 -0.93 -12.35
N PRO A 205 2.28 -0.45 -13.15
CA PRO A 205 2.56 0.39 -14.29
C PRO A 205 3.45 1.58 -13.93
N PRO A 206 4.33 2.05 -14.84
CA PRO A 206 5.17 3.21 -14.55
C PRO A 206 4.32 4.44 -14.22
N LEU A 207 4.85 5.28 -13.32
CA LEU A 207 4.21 6.56 -13.02
C LEU A 207 4.40 7.52 -14.21
N PRO A 208 3.44 8.43 -14.44
CA PRO A 208 3.63 9.51 -15.39
C PRO A 208 4.87 10.34 -15.08
N VAL A 209 5.53 10.84 -16.12
CA VAL A 209 6.69 11.75 -15.96
C VAL A 209 6.25 12.98 -15.17
N GLY A 210 7.04 13.38 -14.18
CA GLY A 210 6.72 14.51 -13.30
C GLY A 210 5.72 14.21 -12.20
N SER A 211 5.37 12.94 -11.96
CA SER A 211 4.51 12.55 -10.85
C SER A 211 5.17 12.90 -9.51
N ILE A 212 4.43 13.60 -8.66
CA ILE A 212 4.85 13.90 -7.28
C ILE A 212 4.54 12.76 -6.30
N TYR A 213 3.93 11.66 -6.77
CA TYR A 213 3.61 10.52 -5.93
C TYR A 213 4.88 9.85 -5.40
N MET A 214 5.06 9.85 -4.09
CA MET A 214 6.27 9.34 -3.43
C MET A 214 7.58 9.97 -3.97
N GLU A 215 7.53 11.25 -4.35
CA GLU A 215 8.77 11.98 -4.67
C GLU A 215 9.74 11.94 -3.49
N GLU A 216 11.03 11.94 -3.79
CA GLU A 216 12.06 11.99 -2.76
C GLU A 216 12.04 13.36 -2.06
N VAL A 217 12.02 13.34 -0.72
CA VAL A 217 12.02 14.53 0.13
C VAL A 217 13.31 14.56 0.92
N HIS A 218 14.20 15.49 0.60
CA HIS A 218 15.43 15.68 1.34
C HIS A 218 15.15 16.49 2.60
N VAL A 219 15.58 15.95 3.73
CA VAL A 219 15.43 16.55 5.04
C VAL A 219 16.76 17.17 5.46
N LYS A 220 16.78 18.48 5.69
CA LYS A 220 17.89 19.19 6.33
C LYS A 220 17.50 19.53 7.76
N LEU A 221 18.13 18.83 8.71
CA LEU A 221 17.72 18.87 10.12
C LEU A 221 17.76 20.29 10.70
N GLY A 222 16.64 20.70 11.32
CA GLY A 222 16.48 22.01 11.93
C GLY A 222 16.36 23.19 10.94
N GLU A 223 16.42 22.94 9.62
CA GLU A 223 16.40 23.97 8.60
C GLU A 223 15.19 23.88 7.67
N GLU A 224 15.08 22.80 6.84
CA GLU A 224 14.12 22.79 5.74
C GLU A 224 13.79 21.38 5.20
N LEU A 225 12.71 21.31 4.41
CA LEU A 225 12.38 20.19 3.54
C LEU A 225 12.51 20.60 2.08
N TYR A 226 13.15 19.76 1.27
CA TYR A 226 13.28 19.95 -0.17
C TYR A 226 12.60 18.79 -0.94
N PHE A 227 11.65 19.13 -1.80
CA PHE A 227 10.89 18.21 -2.65
C PHE A 227 11.51 18.16 -4.04
N THR A 228 11.98 16.99 -4.47
CA THR A 228 12.87 16.88 -5.63
C THR A 228 12.20 17.07 -6.99
N VAL A 229 10.95 16.62 -7.15
CA VAL A 229 10.22 16.72 -8.42
C VAL A 229 9.67 18.12 -8.64
N GLY A 230 9.02 18.68 -7.61
CA GLY A 230 8.48 20.04 -7.67
C GLY A 230 9.50 21.13 -7.44
N THR A 231 10.75 20.78 -7.03
CA THR A 231 11.81 21.74 -6.62
C THR A 231 11.37 22.72 -5.54
N GLN A 232 10.39 22.30 -4.72
CA GLN A 232 9.81 23.14 -3.66
C GLN A 232 10.65 23.06 -2.40
N LEU A 233 10.79 24.20 -1.72
CA LEU A 233 11.57 24.35 -0.51
C LEU A 233 10.69 24.90 0.61
N ILE A 234 10.63 24.21 1.74
CA ILE A 234 9.84 24.62 2.91
C ILE A 234 10.77 24.75 4.11
N PRO A 235 11.23 25.97 4.44
CA PRO A 235 12.08 26.20 5.60
C PRO A 235 11.25 26.27 6.89
N PHE A 236 11.87 25.93 8.02
CA PHE A 236 11.28 26.24 9.33
C PHE A 236 11.05 27.76 9.45
N GLY A 237 10.02 28.13 10.20
CA GLY A 237 9.64 29.54 10.34
C GLY A 237 8.89 30.15 9.15
N ALA A 238 8.67 29.38 8.06
CA ALA A 238 7.78 29.82 6.98
C ALA A 238 6.35 30.02 7.48
N SER A 239 5.61 30.91 6.82
CA SER A 239 4.20 31.20 7.12
C SER A 239 3.27 30.20 6.42
N PRO A 240 1.98 30.09 6.83
CA PRO A 240 0.99 29.29 6.11
C PRO A 240 0.82 29.71 4.65
N GLN A 241 0.99 31.00 4.36
CA GLN A 241 0.92 31.55 3.00
C GLN A 241 2.07 31.05 2.14
N ASP A 242 3.29 31.00 2.69
CA ASP A 242 4.49 30.49 1.98
C ASP A 242 4.28 29.00 1.63
N VAL A 243 3.83 28.21 2.61
CA VAL A 243 3.53 26.79 2.40
C VAL A 243 2.42 26.57 1.36
N TRP A 244 1.38 27.39 1.40
CA TRP A 244 0.30 27.32 0.42
C TRP A 244 0.77 27.64 -1.00
N THR A 245 1.67 28.62 -1.11
CA THR A 245 2.25 29.01 -2.40
C THR A 245 3.10 27.88 -2.99
N GLU A 246 3.89 27.18 -2.16
CA GLU A 246 4.78 26.11 -2.59
C GLU A 246 4.04 24.77 -2.80
N LEU A 247 3.30 24.30 -1.81
CA LEU A 247 2.68 22.97 -1.81
C LEU A 247 1.22 22.96 -2.27
N GLY A 248 0.60 24.13 -2.43
CA GLY A 248 -0.81 24.26 -2.71
C GLY A 248 -1.68 24.08 -1.45
N ARG A 249 -3.00 23.98 -1.65
CA ARG A 249 -3.97 23.84 -0.57
C ARG A 249 -3.74 22.53 0.21
N PRO A 250 -3.72 22.57 1.58
CA PRO A 250 -3.69 21.36 2.38
C PRO A 250 -4.96 20.53 2.19
N CYS A 251 -4.87 19.22 2.35
CA CYS A 251 -6.00 18.32 2.31
C CYS A 251 -6.96 18.54 3.50
N GLY A 252 -6.40 18.95 4.64
CA GLY A 252 -7.14 19.27 5.86
C GLY A 252 -6.41 20.29 6.72
N ILE A 253 -7.16 20.96 7.61
CA ILE A 253 -6.63 21.84 8.64
C ILE A 253 -7.21 21.35 9.97
N HIS A 254 -6.33 21.01 10.90
CA HIS A 254 -6.72 20.48 12.20
C HIS A 254 -6.15 21.34 13.32
N GLN A 255 -7.02 21.85 14.20
CA GLN A 255 -6.57 22.58 15.39
C GLN A 255 -6.14 21.57 16.46
N LYS A 256 -4.96 21.77 17.02
CA LYS A 256 -4.51 21.02 18.18
C LYS A 256 -5.37 21.40 19.37
N GLN A 257 -6.05 20.42 19.97
CA GLN A 257 -6.79 20.66 21.21
C GLN A 257 -5.81 21.12 22.27
N VAL A 258 -6.06 22.29 22.84
CA VAL A 258 -5.31 22.76 24.02
C VAL A 258 -5.76 21.88 25.17
N ASP A 259 -4.82 21.15 25.80
CA ASP A 259 -5.10 20.39 27.02
C ASP A 259 -5.71 21.33 28.07
N GLN A 260 -6.99 21.15 28.34
CA GLN A 260 -7.69 21.91 29.36
C GLN A 260 -7.33 21.46 30.80
N MET A 261 -6.21 20.80 31.02
CA MET A 261 -5.70 20.43 32.33
C MET A 261 -5.20 21.64 33.16
N VAL A 262 -5.75 22.83 32.97
CA VAL A 262 -5.43 24.02 33.79
C VAL A 262 -6.41 24.19 34.94
N ILE A 263 -7.22 23.20 35.28
CA ILE A 263 -8.23 23.27 36.34
C ILE A 263 -7.58 23.25 37.76
N HIS A 264 -6.31 23.01 37.92
CA HIS A 264 -5.68 22.90 39.25
C HIS A 264 -4.52 23.85 39.55
N SER A 265 -4.25 24.87 38.75
CA SER A 265 -3.34 25.94 39.17
C SER A 265 -4.16 27.08 39.82
N ALA A 266 -4.19 27.04 41.13
CA ALA A 266 -4.88 28.02 41.96
C ALA A 266 -4.16 29.39 42.06
N SER A 267 -3.73 29.97 40.97
CA SER A 267 -3.25 31.36 40.93
C SER A 267 -3.09 31.87 39.52
N ASP A 268 -4.12 32.42 38.94
CA ASP A 268 -4.08 33.67 38.16
C ASP A 268 -5.44 33.96 37.55
N LEU A 269 -6.20 34.83 38.25
CA LEU A 269 -7.45 35.45 37.76
C LEU A 269 -7.14 36.53 36.69
N ARG A 270 -6.36 36.21 35.67
CA ARG A 270 -6.27 37.07 34.49
C ARG A 270 -7.17 36.55 33.40
N PRO A 271 -8.02 37.40 32.76
CA PRO A 271 -8.77 36.98 31.61
C PRO A 271 -7.81 36.52 30.54
N ARG A 272 -7.77 35.19 30.29
CA ARG A 272 -7.00 34.64 29.19
C ARG A 272 -7.64 35.15 27.90
N THR A 273 -6.98 36.09 27.25
CA THR A 273 -7.14 36.29 25.81
C THR A 273 -7.14 34.92 25.16
N THR A 274 -8.12 34.62 24.34
CA THR A 274 -8.27 33.41 23.57
C THR A 274 -6.97 33.20 22.80
N VAL A 275 -6.04 32.41 23.39
CA VAL A 275 -4.79 32.06 22.75
C VAL A 275 -5.18 31.12 21.63
N CYS A 276 -4.99 31.57 20.39
CA CYS A 276 -5.18 30.71 19.22
C CYS A 276 -4.25 29.50 19.37
N GLY A 277 -4.82 28.30 19.47
CA GLY A 277 -4.03 27.08 19.61
C GLY A 277 -3.22 26.77 18.36
N ASP A 278 -2.15 26.00 18.52
CA ASP A 278 -1.39 25.49 17.39
C ASP A 278 -2.30 24.70 16.43
N TYR A 279 -1.99 24.69 15.15
CA TYR A 279 -2.78 24.01 14.14
C TYR A 279 -1.92 23.32 13.09
N PHE A 280 -2.46 22.22 12.53
CA PHE A 280 -1.83 21.44 11.49
C PHE A 280 -2.38 21.78 10.10
N TYR A 281 -1.51 21.85 9.12
CA TYR A 281 -1.82 21.60 7.71
C TYR A 281 -1.50 20.16 7.39
N ASN A 282 -2.54 19.39 6.99
CA ASN A 282 -2.39 17.98 6.66
C ASN A 282 -2.32 17.80 5.14
N TYR A 283 -1.22 17.24 4.66
CA TYR A 283 -0.98 16.88 3.26
C TYR A 283 -0.98 15.34 3.15
N PHE A 284 -2.15 14.72 3.26
CA PHE A 284 -2.31 13.26 3.23
C PHE A 284 -1.69 12.63 1.98
N THR A 285 -1.79 13.31 0.83
CA THR A 285 -1.26 12.87 -0.47
C THR A 285 0.26 12.97 -0.60
N ARG A 286 0.93 13.61 0.38
CA ARG A 286 2.40 13.72 0.45
C ARG A 286 2.99 13.03 1.70
N GLY A 287 2.14 12.50 2.57
CA GLY A 287 2.57 11.89 3.84
C GLY A 287 3.18 12.90 4.82
N LEU A 288 2.67 14.12 4.85
CA LEU A 288 3.26 15.25 5.57
C LEU A 288 2.20 15.98 6.39
N ASP A 289 2.53 16.29 7.66
CA ASP A 289 1.85 17.28 8.47
C ASP A 289 2.78 18.40 8.85
N ILE A 290 2.29 19.63 8.81
CA ILE A 290 3.01 20.84 9.19
C ILE A 290 2.30 21.50 10.34
N LEU A 291 2.96 21.59 11.51
CA LEU A 291 2.44 22.26 12.68
C LEU A 291 2.87 23.73 12.70
N PHE A 292 1.90 24.61 12.76
CA PHE A 292 2.10 26.04 12.95
C PHE A 292 1.85 26.45 14.40
N ASP A 293 2.68 27.37 14.87
CA ASP A 293 2.45 28.06 16.14
C ASP A 293 1.20 28.95 16.04
N GLY A 294 0.30 28.81 16.99
CA GLY A 294 -0.97 29.54 16.98
C GLY A 294 -0.88 31.05 17.18
N GLN A 295 0.27 31.57 17.69
CA GLN A 295 0.50 33.00 17.91
C GLN A 295 1.30 33.63 16.81
N THR A 296 2.42 33.00 16.43
CA THR A 296 3.36 33.56 15.43
C THR A 296 3.03 33.16 14.01
N HIS A 297 2.18 32.15 13.83
CA HIS A 297 1.88 31.53 12.54
C HIS A 297 3.13 31.07 11.78
N LYS A 298 4.11 30.55 12.52
CA LYS A 298 5.35 30.01 11.97
C LYS A 298 5.41 28.51 12.13
N ILE A 299 6.07 27.83 11.20
CA ILE A 299 6.26 26.38 11.27
C ILE A 299 7.11 26.03 12.48
N LYS A 300 6.57 25.15 13.35
CA LYS A 300 7.25 24.59 14.53
C LYS A 300 7.77 23.18 14.30
N LYS A 301 7.02 22.37 13.54
CA LYS A 301 7.28 20.94 13.36
C LYS A 301 6.83 20.48 11.99
N PHE A 302 7.56 19.51 11.45
CA PHE A 302 7.09 18.64 10.37
C PHE A 302 6.92 17.23 10.90
N VAL A 303 5.86 16.52 10.48
CA VAL A 303 5.66 15.10 10.74
C VAL A 303 5.59 14.39 9.41
N LEU A 304 6.51 13.44 9.17
CA LEU A 304 6.57 12.65 7.94
C LEU A 304 6.13 11.22 8.23
N HIS A 305 5.19 10.70 7.44
CA HIS A 305 4.57 9.41 7.62
C HIS A 305 5.11 8.38 6.63
N THR A 306 5.41 7.18 7.10
CA THR A 306 5.92 6.09 6.25
C THR A 306 4.80 5.18 5.74
N ASN A 307 3.62 5.28 6.29
CA ASN A 307 2.44 4.48 5.92
C ASN A 307 2.68 2.97 5.92
N TYR A 308 3.41 2.44 6.90
CA TYR A 308 3.58 1.00 7.05
C TYR A 308 2.31 0.32 7.59
N PRO A 309 1.93 -0.86 7.03
CA PRO A 309 0.91 -1.68 7.64
C PRO A 309 1.35 -2.12 9.05
N GLY A 310 0.39 -2.24 9.95
CA GLY A 310 0.66 -2.52 11.37
C GLY A 310 0.86 -1.29 12.25
N HIS A 311 0.69 -0.09 11.70
CA HIS A 311 0.58 1.17 12.43
C HIS A 311 -0.87 1.69 12.38
N SER A 312 -1.29 2.45 13.42
CA SER A 312 -2.66 3.00 13.50
C SER A 312 -3.00 3.96 12.36
N ASP A 313 -2.01 4.67 11.84
CA ASP A 313 -2.17 5.64 10.76
C ASP A 313 -2.09 5.01 9.36
N PHE A 314 -1.96 3.67 9.29
CA PHE A 314 -1.93 2.98 8.00
C PHE A 314 -3.15 3.35 7.15
N ASN A 315 -2.88 3.67 5.90
CA ASN A 315 -3.85 4.13 4.90
C ASN A 315 -4.43 5.55 5.12
N SER A 316 -4.04 6.27 6.18
CA SER A 316 -4.42 7.68 6.34
C SER A 316 -3.55 8.61 5.50
N TYR A 317 -2.30 8.23 5.24
CA TYR A 317 -1.32 9.01 4.50
C TYR A 317 -0.74 8.22 3.33
N VAL A 318 -0.29 8.92 2.29
CA VAL A 318 0.66 8.37 1.33
C VAL A 318 2.03 8.30 2.01
N LYS A 319 2.84 7.31 1.67
CA LYS A 319 4.22 7.20 2.15
C LYS A 319 5.03 8.44 1.74
N CYS A 320 5.58 9.17 2.70
CA CYS A 320 6.58 10.21 2.46
C CYS A 320 7.94 9.55 2.22
N ASN A 321 8.49 9.67 1.03
CA ASN A 321 9.78 9.08 0.67
C ASN A 321 10.93 10.01 1.09
N PHE A 322 11.15 10.13 2.40
CA PHE A 322 12.17 11.01 2.95
C PHE A 322 13.58 10.39 2.90
N VAL A 323 14.58 11.26 2.80
CA VAL A 323 15.99 10.94 2.90
C VAL A 323 16.68 11.94 3.82
N ILE A 324 17.41 11.45 4.83
CA ILE A 324 18.25 12.25 5.72
C ILE A 324 19.68 11.76 5.53
N TYR A 325 20.59 12.64 5.15
CA TYR A 325 21.97 12.27 4.91
C TYR A 325 22.80 12.29 6.18
N GLY A 326 23.78 11.39 6.30
CA GLY A 326 24.64 11.29 7.47
C GLY A 326 25.48 12.55 7.74
N SER A 327 25.74 13.38 6.74
CA SER A 327 26.37 14.69 6.87
C SER A 327 25.58 15.67 7.74
N ASP A 328 24.26 15.52 7.79
CA ASP A 328 23.38 16.41 8.56
C ASP A 328 23.49 16.14 10.07
N PHE A 329 24.13 15.01 10.45
CA PHE A 329 24.40 14.65 11.85
C PHE A 329 25.82 15.01 12.34
N GLY A 330 26.55 15.92 11.63
CA GLY A 330 27.85 16.44 12.09
C GLY A 330 29.06 15.63 11.62
N GLY A 331 28.94 14.81 10.59
CA GLY A 331 30.05 14.13 9.92
C GLY A 331 30.88 15.08 9.06
N SER A 332 32.22 14.97 9.10
CA SER A 332 33.12 15.84 8.34
C SER A 332 32.97 15.69 6.83
N PHE A 333 33.02 16.80 6.11
CA PHE A 333 32.75 16.99 4.67
C PHE A 333 33.59 16.17 3.67
N GLN A 334 34.52 15.32 4.10
CA GLN A 334 35.47 14.64 3.21
C GLN A 334 35.03 13.32 2.59
N GLU A 335 33.82 12.81 2.88
CA GLU A 335 33.32 11.52 2.34
C GLU A 335 32.11 11.62 1.40
N VAL A 336 31.97 12.73 0.67
CA VAL A 336 30.77 13.01 -0.18
C VAL A 336 30.58 12.03 -1.35
N HIS A 337 31.58 11.23 -1.73
CA HIS A 337 31.50 10.32 -2.88
C HIS A 337 31.04 8.89 -2.54
N ASN A 338 30.91 8.50 -1.26
CA ASN A 338 30.41 7.17 -0.83
C ASN A 338 29.13 7.22 0.01
N ASN A 339 28.41 8.33 0.04
CA ASN A 339 27.40 8.67 1.03
C ASN A 339 26.03 8.00 0.88
N LYS A 340 25.78 7.21 -0.16
CA LYS A 340 24.53 6.39 -0.23
C LYS A 340 24.42 5.32 0.87
N GLN A 341 25.53 4.97 1.51
CA GLN A 341 25.55 3.95 2.58
C GLN A 341 25.21 4.50 3.97
N ARG A 342 25.11 5.82 4.16
CA ARG A 342 24.83 6.45 5.47
C ARG A 342 23.59 7.36 5.45
N ALA A 343 22.61 7.06 4.63
CA ALA A 343 21.37 7.80 4.60
C ALA A 343 20.28 7.06 5.39
N ILE A 344 19.51 7.81 6.18
CA ILE A 344 18.30 7.31 6.83
C ILE A 344 17.13 7.57 5.87
N THR A 345 16.45 6.49 5.50
CA THR A 345 15.31 6.52 4.58
C THR A 345 14.09 5.84 5.21
N THR A 346 12.97 5.88 4.53
CA THR A 346 11.75 5.19 4.94
C THR A 346 11.91 3.69 5.12
N SER A 347 12.90 3.05 4.47
CA SER A 347 13.18 1.61 4.57
C SER A 347 14.27 1.24 5.58
N THR A 348 14.90 2.24 6.19
CA THR A 348 16.00 2.00 7.15
C THR A 348 15.43 1.48 8.48
N LYS A 349 15.91 0.31 8.93
CA LYS A 349 15.54 -0.24 10.25
C LYS A 349 16.21 0.52 11.38
N TRP A 350 15.54 0.55 12.52
CA TRP A 350 15.99 1.28 13.71
C TRP A 350 17.41 0.91 14.18
N ASP A 351 17.77 -0.37 14.09
CA ASP A 351 19.12 -0.79 14.50
C ASP A 351 20.20 -0.15 13.64
N HIS A 352 19.97 -0.03 12.34
CA HIS A 352 20.88 0.67 11.44
C HIS A 352 20.87 2.20 11.66
N VAL A 353 19.70 2.78 11.99
CA VAL A 353 19.63 4.20 12.37
C VAL A 353 20.49 4.49 13.62
N LYS A 354 20.43 3.63 14.63
CA LYS A 354 21.30 3.76 15.84
C LYS A 354 22.79 3.75 15.50
N GLU A 355 23.20 2.90 14.55
CA GLU A 355 24.59 2.85 14.08
C GLU A 355 25.01 4.16 13.40
N ILE A 356 24.14 4.72 12.55
CA ILE A 356 24.39 6.00 11.86
C ILE A 356 24.50 7.16 12.88
N LEU A 357 23.60 7.19 13.87
CA LEU A 357 23.54 8.26 14.87
C LEU A 357 24.60 8.14 15.98
N GLY A 358 25.26 6.98 16.11
CA GLY A 358 26.27 6.74 17.15
C GLY A 358 25.72 6.62 18.56
N GLY A 359 24.40 6.53 18.72
CA GLY A 359 23.70 6.34 19.99
C GLY A 359 22.52 7.29 20.15
N CYS A 360 21.45 6.80 20.76
CA CYS A 360 20.24 7.57 21.07
C CYS A 360 19.91 7.48 22.55
N GLY A 361 19.16 8.46 23.06
CA GLY A 361 18.64 8.46 24.41
C GLY A 361 17.66 7.31 24.69
N ARG A 362 17.12 7.27 25.90
CA ARG A 362 16.08 6.29 26.26
C ARG A 362 14.80 6.56 25.49
N ALA A 363 14.15 5.47 25.03
CA ALA A 363 12.86 5.56 24.38
C ALA A 363 11.76 5.98 25.36
N ALA A 364 10.84 6.81 24.87
CA ALA A 364 9.52 6.99 25.47
C ALA A 364 8.54 6.00 24.83
N ILE A 365 7.66 5.40 25.64
CA ILE A 365 6.60 4.53 25.12
C ILE A 365 5.42 5.41 24.74
N GLN A 366 5.02 5.32 23.49
CA GLN A 366 3.80 5.97 23.01
C GLN A 366 2.67 4.95 22.95
N THR A 367 1.67 5.15 23.79
CA THR A 367 0.41 4.42 23.73
C THR A 367 -0.62 5.31 23.05
N GLN A 368 -1.07 4.91 21.85
CA GLN A 368 -2.09 5.67 21.15
C GLN A 368 -3.48 5.36 21.73
N GLY A 369 -4.16 6.40 22.23
CA GLY A 369 -5.60 6.44 22.46
C GLY A 369 -6.15 5.71 23.67
N TYR A 370 -7.29 6.21 24.17
CA TYR A 370 -8.18 5.51 25.07
C TYR A 370 -8.94 4.42 24.29
N GLY A 371 -8.39 3.22 24.23
CA GLY A 371 -8.97 2.06 23.56
C GLY A 371 -7.93 1.00 23.30
N SER A 372 -8.36 -0.22 23.06
CA SER A 372 -7.45 -1.32 22.70
C SER A 372 -6.90 -1.05 21.28
N ASN A 373 -5.74 -0.40 21.20
CA ASN A 373 -5.01 -0.30 19.95
C ASN A 373 -4.55 -1.73 19.55
N PRO A 374 -5.11 -2.32 18.48
CA PRO A 374 -4.79 -3.68 18.08
C PRO A 374 -3.31 -3.81 17.63
N PHE A 375 -2.67 -2.71 17.24
CA PHE A 375 -1.28 -2.70 16.78
C PHE A 375 -0.26 -2.56 17.93
N GLY A 376 -0.71 -2.17 19.12
CA GLY A 376 0.12 -2.00 20.31
C GLY A 376 0.81 -0.64 20.40
N SER A 377 1.74 -0.51 21.37
CA SER A 377 2.52 0.71 21.57
C SER A 377 3.70 0.79 20.63
N THR A 378 4.11 2.00 20.29
CA THR A 378 5.35 2.32 19.58
C THR A 378 6.39 2.91 20.55
N LEU A 379 7.65 2.98 20.12
CA LEU A 379 8.75 3.57 20.88
C LEU A 379 9.21 4.85 20.21
N VAL A 380 9.31 5.95 20.95
CA VAL A 380 9.76 7.24 20.44
C VAL A 380 11.17 7.53 20.94
N TYR A 381 12.09 7.75 20.02
CA TYR A 381 13.48 8.10 20.29
C TYR A 381 13.78 9.51 19.80
N GLY A 382 14.26 10.36 20.69
CA GLY A 382 14.72 11.71 20.34
C GLY A 382 16.22 11.75 20.06
N TYR A 383 16.61 12.49 19.04
CA TYR A 383 18.00 12.80 18.71
C TYR A 383 18.09 14.18 18.06
N GLN A 384 18.82 15.12 18.70
CA GLN A 384 18.89 16.52 18.21
C GLN A 384 17.50 17.07 17.84
N ASN A 385 17.33 17.49 16.60
CA ASN A 385 16.11 18.13 16.07
C ASN A 385 15.11 17.13 15.42
N ILE A 386 15.22 15.85 15.75
CA ILE A 386 14.39 14.80 15.20
C ILE A 386 13.92 13.82 16.28
N ALA A 387 12.68 13.37 16.17
CA ALA A 387 12.17 12.25 16.94
C ALA A 387 11.66 11.17 15.99
N PHE A 388 12.04 9.93 16.26
CA PHE A 388 11.66 8.74 15.49
C PHE A 388 10.63 7.94 16.27
N GLU A 389 9.46 7.72 15.66
CA GLU A 389 8.49 6.75 16.15
C GLU A 389 8.78 5.39 15.50
N VAL A 390 9.10 4.40 16.32
CA VAL A 390 9.56 3.08 15.88
C VAL A 390 8.55 2.02 16.27
N MET A 391 8.15 1.20 15.31
CA MET A 391 7.26 0.06 15.52
C MET A 391 8.02 -1.13 16.14
N LYS A 392 7.28 -2.13 16.64
CA LYS A 392 7.85 -3.35 17.23
C LYS A 392 8.77 -4.13 16.30
N ASN A 393 8.52 -4.08 14.99
CA ASN A 393 9.34 -4.72 13.95
C ASN A 393 10.61 -3.95 13.58
N GLY A 394 10.87 -2.81 14.25
CA GLY A 394 12.04 -1.98 14.03
C GLY A 394 11.95 -1.02 12.84
N TYR A 395 10.82 -0.95 12.14
CA TYR A 395 10.61 0.06 11.11
C TYR A 395 10.09 1.36 11.71
N ILE A 396 10.46 2.47 11.06
CA ILE A 396 10.05 3.82 11.46
C ILE A 396 8.65 4.08 10.94
N ALA A 397 7.71 4.39 11.83
CA ALA A 397 6.33 4.73 11.47
C ALA A 397 6.20 6.21 11.08
N THR A 398 6.79 7.09 11.89
CA THR A 398 6.81 8.55 11.64
C THR A 398 8.13 9.13 12.07
N ILE A 399 8.52 10.25 11.47
CA ILE A 399 9.55 11.13 12.00
C ILE A 399 8.97 12.51 12.27
N THR A 400 9.35 13.09 13.39
CA THR A 400 8.98 14.47 13.75
C THR A 400 10.24 15.33 13.77
N LEU A 401 10.23 16.39 12.96
CA LEU A 401 11.35 17.33 12.84
C LEU A 401 11.02 18.60 13.59
N PHE A 402 12.01 19.17 14.25
CA PHE A 402 11.88 20.38 15.06
C PHE A 402 12.89 21.44 14.58
N GLN A 403 12.55 22.70 14.78
CA GLN A 403 13.51 23.80 14.64
C GLN A 403 14.52 23.78 15.80
N SER A 404 15.76 24.13 15.51
CA SER A 404 16.84 24.26 16.52
C SER A 404 16.54 25.38 17.52
#